data_d4293ae9b96f169480f7c584aa18b840
#
_entry.id   d4293ae9b96f169480f7c584aa18b840
#
_cell.length_a   1.000
_cell.length_b   1.000
_cell.length_c   1.000
_cell.angle_alpha   90.00
_cell.angle_beta   90.00
_cell.angle_gamma   90.00
#
_symmetry.space_group_name_H-M   'P 1'
#
loop_
_entity.id
_entity.type
_entity.pdbx_description
1 polymer ?
#
loop_
_entity_poly.entity_id
_entity_poly.type
_entity_poly.pdbx_seq_one_letter_code
_entity_poly.pdbx_strand_id
1 'polypeptide(L)'
;MKCPFCDELEDKVVDSRMAKEGEVIRRRRECLGCKRRYTTYERVDEILPMVVKKDGRRESFDRTKILAGLKKACEKRPISTATIETVSDRIEKRIQEMGETEIESRIVGEELMKELDQLDQVAYVRFASVYREFKDIDQFMDELRTLAQQRRER
;
A
#
# COMPACT_ATOMS: atom_id res chain seq x y z
N MET A 1 -18.78 -3.45 24.32
CA MET A 1 -19.01 -3.71 22.88
C MET A 1 -20.35 -4.40 22.72
N LYS A 2 -21.18 -4.03 21.74
CA LYS A 2 -22.53 -4.57 21.55
C LYS A 2 -22.51 -6.10 21.44
N CYS A 3 -23.33 -6.78 22.26
CA CYS A 3 -23.43 -8.22 22.26
C CYS A 3 -24.10 -8.71 20.96
N PRO A 4 -23.53 -9.67 20.22
CA PRO A 4 -24.13 -10.19 18.99
C PRO A 4 -25.37 -11.07 19.19
N PHE A 5 -25.76 -11.34 20.44
CA PHE A 5 -26.87 -12.22 20.76
C PHE A 5 -28.09 -11.51 21.34
N CYS A 6 -27.90 -10.40 22.05
CA CYS A 6 -29.01 -9.70 22.74
C CYS A 6 -28.89 -8.18 22.67
N ASP A 7 -27.93 -7.66 21.91
CA ASP A 7 -27.68 -6.23 21.70
C ASP A 7 -27.29 -5.40 22.95
N GLU A 8 -27.09 -6.06 24.11
CA GLU A 8 -26.60 -5.40 25.32
C GLU A 8 -25.21 -4.77 25.08
N LEU A 9 -25.01 -3.57 25.61
CA LEU A 9 -23.76 -2.82 25.44
C LEU A 9 -22.71 -3.15 26.48
N GLU A 10 -23.13 -3.65 27.66
CA GLU A 10 -22.24 -3.95 28.76
C GLU A 10 -21.69 -5.38 28.67
N ASP A 11 -20.37 -5.46 28.70
CA ASP A 11 -19.63 -6.72 28.72
C ASP A 11 -18.41 -6.62 29.63
N LYS A 12 -17.87 -7.78 30.02
CA LYS A 12 -16.56 -7.86 30.68
C LYS A 12 -15.61 -8.71 29.84
N VAL A 13 -14.35 -8.35 29.85
CA VAL A 13 -13.28 -9.16 29.24
C VAL A 13 -12.89 -10.26 30.23
N VAL A 14 -13.03 -11.52 29.82
CA VAL A 14 -12.69 -12.68 30.65
C VAL A 14 -11.33 -13.30 30.31
N ASP A 15 -10.83 -13.04 29.09
CA ASP A 15 -9.49 -13.48 28.66
C ASP A 15 -8.97 -12.54 27.57
N SER A 16 -7.65 -12.32 27.58
CA SER A 16 -6.98 -11.48 26.56
C SER A 16 -5.63 -12.11 26.21
N ARG A 17 -5.38 -12.32 24.93
CA ARG A 17 -4.15 -12.92 24.43
C ARG A 17 -3.66 -12.19 23.18
N MET A 18 -2.36 -12.01 23.08
CA MET A 18 -1.72 -11.58 21.84
C MET A 18 -1.79 -12.72 20.81
N ALA A 19 -2.03 -12.37 19.56
CA ALA A 19 -2.05 -13.25 18.40
C ALA A 19 -1.25 -12.60 17.26
N LYS A 20 -0.84 -13.40 16.26
CA LYS A 20 -0.06 -12.93 15.12
C LYS A 20 1.17 -12.10 15.55
N GLU A 21 2.01 -12.68 16.37
CA GLU A 21 3.27 -12.05 16.81
C GLU A 21 3.12 -10.66 17.46
N GLY A 22 1.93 -10.36 17.99
CA GLY A 22 1.63 -9.09 18.67
C GLY A 22 0.80 -8.10 17.86
N GLU A 23 0.55 -8.36 16.58
CA GLU A 23 -0.24 -7.46 15.72
C GLU A 23 -1.73 -7.40 16.09
N VAL A 24 -2.23 -8.44 16.77
CA VAL A 24 -3.67 -8.57 17.09
C VAL A 24 -3.84 -8.98 18.55
N ILE A 25 -4.77 -8.34 19.24
CA ILE A 25 -5.21 -8.78 20.56
C ILE A 25 -6.54 -9.51 20.41
N ARG A 26 -6.56 -10.80 20.77
CA ARG A 26 -7.79 -11.58 20.85
C ARG A 26 -8.37 -11.44 22.25
N ARG A 27 -9.60 -10.94 22.34
CA ARG A 27 -10.33 -10.84 23.63
C ARG A 27 -11.55 -11.74 23.66
N ARG A 28 -11.67 -12.50 24.71
CA ARG A 28 -12.91 -13.24 25.04
C ARG A 28 -13.73 -12.41 25.99
N ARG A 29 -14.95 -12.06 25.58
CA ARG A 29 -15.88 -11.21 26.31
C ARG A 29 -17.07 -12.02 26.80
N GLU A 30 -17.68 -11.61 27.92
CA GLU A 30 -18.91 -12.15 28.44
C GLU A 30 -19.93 -11.01 28.60
N CYS A 31 -21.05 -11.13 27.91
CA CYS A 31 -22.15 -10.18 28.01
C CYS A 31 -22.72 -10.16 29.43
N LEU A 32 -22.94 -8.98 30.00
CA LEU A 32 -23.53 -8.88 31.35
C LEU A 32 -25.05 -9.16 31.35
N GLY A 33 -25.73 -8.94 30.23
CA GLY A 33 -27.15 -9.26 30.07
C GLY A 33 -27.40 -10.76 29.89
N CYS A 34 -27.05 -11.33 28.75
CA CYS A 34 -27.37 -12.72 28.41
C CYS A 34 -26.34 -13.76 28.86
N LYS A 35 -25.23 -13.37 29.49
CA LYS A 35 -24.12 -14.22 29.98
C LYS A 35 -23.42 -15.06 28.91
N ARG A 36 -23.75 -14.87 27.64
CA ARG A 36 -23.07 -15.55 26.55
C ARG A 36 -21.71 -14.96 26.32
N ARG A 37 -20.78 -15.81 25.86
CA ARG A 37 -19.40 -15.41 25.54
C ARG A 37 -19.22 -15.27 24.03
N TYR A 38 -18.47 -14.24 23.64
CA TYR A 38 -18.08 -13.99 22.26
C TYR A 38 -16.63 -13.54 22.20
N THR A 39 -16.03 -13.65 21.04
CA THR A 39 -14.63 -13.28 20.83
C THR A 39 -14.56 -12.06 19.92
N THR A 40 -13.71 -11.13 20.29
CA THR A 40 -13.37 -9.95 19.48
C THR A 40 -11.89 -9.92 19.20
N TYR A 41 -11.51 -9.25 18.12
CA TYR A 41 -10.13 -9.01 17.76
C TYR A 41 -9.92 -7.51 17.66
N GLU A 42 -8.89 -7.03 18.38
CA GLU A 42 -8.41 -5.66 18.26
C GLU A 42 -7.14 -5.68 17.43
N ARG A 43 -7.08 -4.83 16.46
CA ARG A 43 -5.90 -4.59 15.62
C ARG A 43 -5.75 -3.09 15.40
N VAL A 44 -4.54 -2.66 15.11
CA VAL A 44 -4.31 -1.29 14.67
C VAL A 44 -5.06 -1.10 13.36
N ASP A 45 -5.87 -0.05 13.28
CA ASP A 45 -6.54 0.31 12.03
C ASP A 45 -5.53 1.01 11.13
N GLU A 46 -5.15 0.36 10.06
CA GLU A 46 -4.23 0.91 9.06
C GLU A 46 -4.99 1.88 8.17
N ILE A 47 -4.94 3.15 8.51
CA ILE A 47 -5.57 4.20 7.72
C ILE A 47 -4.65 4.51 6.54
N LEU A 48 -5.05 4.03 5.35
CA LEU A 48 -4.43 4.43 4.10
C LEU A 48 -5.06 5.74 3.61
N PRO A 49 -4.26 6.65 3.02
CA PRO A 49 -4.75 7.95 2.58
C PRO A 49 -5.71 7.83 1.38
N MET A 50 -6.54 8.85 1.20
CA MET A 50 -7.23 9.07 -0.06
C MET A 50 -6.24 9.56 -1.11
N VAL A 51 -6.38 9.07 -2.34
CA VAL A 51 -5.54 9.47 -3.48
C VAL A 51 -6.26 10.53 -4.29
N VAL A 52 -5.70 11.73 -4.35
CA VAL A 52 -6.20 12.84 -5.15
C VAL A 52 -5.64 12.73 -6.57
N LYS A 53 -6.52 12.62 -7.55
CA LYS A 53 -6.17 12.55 -8.96
C LYS A 53 -5.87 13.94 -9.54
N LYS A 54 -5.24 14.01 -10.73
CA LYS A 54 -4.95 15.28 -11.44
C LYS A 54 -6.21 16.13 -11.69
N ASP A 55 -7.37 15.51 -11.85
CA ASP A 55 -8.66 16.17 -12.04
C ASP A 55 -9.37 16.54 -10.72
N GLY A 56 -8.71 16.37 -9.58
CA GLY A 56 -9.24 16.67 -8.25
C GLY A 56 -10.14 15.59 -7.64
N ARG A 57 -10.45 14.51 -8.37
CA ARG A 57 -11.23 13.39 -7.81
C ARG A 57 -10.43 12.68 -6.71
N ARG A 58 -11.14 12.23 -5.69
CA ARG A 58 -10.61 11.47 -4.56
C ARG A 58 -11.02 10.01 -4.69
N GLU A 59 -10.04 9.13 -4.59
CA GLU A 59 -10.25 7.68 -4.60
C GLU A 59 -9.56 7.07 -3.38
N SER A 60 -10.12 6.01 -2.83
CA SER A 60 -9.41 5.23 -1.81
C SER A 60 -8.10 4.68 -2.38
N PHE A 61 -7.05 4.63 -1.55
CA PHE A 61 -5.83 3.94 -1.93
C PHE A 61 -6.14 2.49 -2.31
N ASP A 62 -5.65 2.06 -3.45
CA ASP A 62 -5.93 0.73 -4.00
C ASP A 62 -4.63 0.02 -4.38
N ARG A 63 -4.22 -0.90 -3.51
CA ARG A 63 -3.03 -1.74 -3.71
C ARG A 63 -3.08 -2.52 -5.03
N THR A 64 -4.27 -2.89 -5.52
CA THR A 64 -4.39 -3.65 -6.77
C THR A 64 -3.94 -2.84 -7.98
N LYS A 65 -4.11 -1.51 -7.96
CA LYS A 65 -3.63 -0.59 -8.99
C LYS A 65 -2.10 -0.53 -9.02
N ILE A 66 -1.45 -0.52 -7.85
CA ILE A 66 0.01 -0.58 -7.72
C ILE A 66 0.53 -1.89 -8.30
N LEU A 67 -0.04 -3.03 -7.88
CA LEU A 67 0.35 -4.34 -8.39
C LEU A 67 0.16 -4.47 -9.90
N ALA A 68 -0.94 -3.96 -10.44
CA ALA A 68 -1.19 -3.96 -11.88
C ALA A 68 -0.14 -3.12 -12.65
N GLY A 69 0.20 -1.94 -12.12
CA GLY A 69 1.25 -1.07 -12.69
C GLY A 69 2.61 -1.75 -12.70
N LEU A 70 3.03 -2.33 -11.56
CA LEU A 70 4.28 -3.07 -11.43
C LEU A 70 4.33 -4.29 -12.37
N LYS A 71 3.28 -5.11 -12.40
CA LYS A 71 3.20 -6.28 -13.28
C LYS A 71 3.34 -5.90 -14.75
N LYS A 72 2.66 -4.83 -15.19
CA LYS A 72 2.73 -4.33 -16.56
C LYS A 72 4.13 -3.82 -16.92
N ALA A 73 4.76 -3.08 -16.02
CA ALA A 73 6.14 -2.60 -16.21
C ALA A 73 7.16 -3.75 -16.28
N CYS A 74 7.00 -4.75 -15.41
CA CYS A 74 7.89 -5.91 -15.29
C CYS A 74 7.58 -7.06 -16.27
N GLU A 75 6.62 -6.89 -17.19
CA GLU A 75 6.23 -7.94 -18.14
C GLU A 75 7.44 -8.41 -18.97
N LYS A 76 7.64 -9.74 -19.05
CA LYS A 76 8.79 -10.39 -19.74
C LYS A 76 10.16 -9.99 -19.17
N ARG A 77 10.22 -9.53 -17.92
CA ARG A 77 11.47 -9.35 -17.19
C ARG A 77 11.67 -10.49 -16.20
N PRO A 78 12.92 -10.84 -15.84
CA PRO A 78 13.23 -11.93 -14.91
C PRO A 78 12.95 -11.51 -13.44
N ILE A 79 11.73 -11.05 -13.17
CA ILE A 79 11.28 -10.57 -11.87
C ILE A 79 10.14 -11.47 -11.42
N SER A 80 10.29 -12.07 -10.22
CA SER A 80 9.27 -12.95 -9.67
C SER A 80 8.03 -12.21 -9.19
N THR A 81 6.89 -12.87 -9.18
CA THR A 81 5.65 -12.33 -8.59
C THR A 81 5.85 -11.98 -7.11
N ALA A 82 6.58 -12.80 -6.36
CA ALA A 82 6.90 -12.54 -4.96
C ALA A 82 7.70 -11.24 -4.77
N THR A 83 8.65 -10.96 -5.68
CA THR A 83 9.39 -9.68 -5.67
C THR A 83 8.46 -8.51 -5.91
N ILE A 84 7.53 -8.62 -6.86
CA ILE A 84 6.54 -7.57 -7.16
C ILE A 84 5.64 -7.31 -5.95
N GLU A 85 5.20 -8.35 -5.26
CA GLU A 85 4.40 -8.22 -4.04
C GLU A 85 5.18 -7.54 -2.92
N THR A 86 6.43 -7.94 -2.68
CA THR A 86 7.31 -7.30 -1.69
C THR A 86 7.52 -5.82 -1.99
N VAL A 87 7.69 -5.44 -3.25
CA VAL A 87 7.81 -4.05 -3.68
C VAL A 87 6.51 -3.28 -3.40
N SER A 88 5.36 -3.89 -3.71
CA SER A 88 4.05 -3.29 -3.43
C SER A 88 3.84 -3.04 -1.94
N ASP A 89 4.22 -4.00 -1.07
CA ASP A 89 4.10 -3.87 0.38
C ASP A 89 4.99 -2.74 0.91
N ARG A 90 6.21 -2.58 0.38
CA ARG A 90 7.10 -1.48 0.75
C ARG A 90 6.55 -0.10 0.36
N ILE A 91 5.92 0.00 -0.82
CA ILE A 91 5.29 1.25 -1.27
C ILE A 91 4.11 1.58 -0.36
N GLU A 92 3.23 0.61 -0.09
CA GLU A 92 2.08 0.77 0.78
C GLU A 92 2.51 1.23 2.18
N LYS A 93 3.51 0.56 2.76
CA LYS A 93 4.06 0.92 4.07
C LYS A 93 4.62 2.35 4.09
N ARG A 94 5.38 2.77 3.07
CA ARG A 94 5.91 4.15 3.00
C ARG A 94 4.81 5.19 2.90
N ILE A 95 3.77 4.90 2.11
CA ILE A 95 2.61 5.79 2.00
C ILE A 95 1.87 5.91 3.34
N GLN A 96 1.71 4.81 4.05
CA GLN A 96 1.11 4.78 5.38
C GLN A 96 1.96 5.55 6.41
N GLU A 97 3.30 5.41 6.36
CA GLU A 97 4.24 6.10 7.23
C GLU A 97 4.26 7.63 7.03
N MET A 98 3.76 8.14 5.90
CA MET A 98 3.60 9.59 5.68
C MET A 98 2.57 10.20 6.65
N GLY A 99 1.61 9.41 7.16
CA GLY A 99 0.61 9.85 8.12
C GLY A 99 -0.41 10.85 7.59
N GLU A 100 -0.43 11.06 6.28
CA GLU A 100 -1.33 12.00 5.62
C GLU A 100 -2.71 11.36 5.41
N THR A 101 -3.76 12.17 5.50
CA THR A 101 -5.13 11.71 5.19
C THR A 101 -5.43 11.69 3.69
N GLU A 102 -4.75 12.55 2.93
CA GLU A 102 -4.84 12.66 1.47
C GLU A 102 -3.44 12.81 0.86
N ILE A 103 -3.18 12.11 -0.25
CA ILE A 103 -1.94 12.25 -1.02
C ILE A 103 -2.26 12.44 -2.50
N GLU A 104 -1.44 13.17 -3.20
CA GLU A 104 -1.53 13.27 -4.65
C GLU A 104 -1.15 11.95 -5.33
N SER A 105 -1.86 11.59 -6.40
CA SER A 105 -1.52 10.40 -7.22
C SER A 105 -0.09 10.43 -7.75
N ARG A 106 0.50 11.63 -7.89
CA ARG A 106 1.90 11.84 -8.25
C ARG A 106 2.86 11.21 -7.24
N ILE A 107 2.59 11.33 -5.94
CA ILE A 107 3.42 10.73 -4.88
C ILE A 107 3.48 9.22 -5.03
N VAL A 108 2.33 8.57 -5.27
CA VAL A 108 2.27 7.12 -5.50
C VAL A 108 3.10 6.72 -6.71
N GLY A 109 3.01 7.49 -7.80
CA GLY A 109 3.79 7.26 -9.01
C GLY A 109 5.30 7.44 -8.78
N GLU A 110 5.72 8.44 -8.02
CA GLU A 110 7.13 8.66 -7.67
C GLU A 110 7.69 7.52 -6.82
N GLU A 111 6.91 6.98 -5.87
CA GLU A 111 7.33 5.80 -5.10
C GLU A 111 7.49 4.55 -5.98
N LEU A 112 6.58 4.34 -6.94
CA LEU A 112 6.72 3.28 -7.94
C LEU A 112 7.98 3.46 -8.79
N MET A 113 8.26 4.69 -9.24
CA MET A 113 9.46 5.01 -10.02
C MET A 113 10.76 4.71 -9.24
N LYS A 114 10.83 5.10 -7.96
CA LYS A 114 11.99 4.82 -7.08
C LYS A 114 12.26 3.31 -6.95
N GLU A 115 11.21 2.52 -6.76
CA GLU A 115 11.35 1.07 -6.63
C GLU A 115 11.77 0.43 -7.96
N LEU A 116 11.17 0.86 -9.07
CA LEU A 116 11.49 0.33 -10.39
C LEU A 116 12.92 0.67 -10.84
N ASP A 117 13.45 1.85 -10.49
CA ASP A 117 14.85 2.24 -10.77
C ASP A 117 15.85 1.27 -10.12
N GLN A 118 15.54 0.82 -8.91
CA GLN A 118 16.36 -0.15 -8.19
C GLN A 118 16.18 -1.58 -8.69
N LEU A 119 14.97 -1.91 -9.15
CA LEU A 119 14.59 -3.27 -9.51
C LEU A 119 15.03 -3.64 -10.93
N ASP A 120 14.63 -2.85 -11.92
CA ASP A 120 14.92 -3.12 -13.34
C ASP A 120 14.75 -1.87 -14.22
N GLN A 121 15.79 -1.50 -14.95
CA GLN A 121 15.80 -0.29 -15.78
C GLN A 121 14.76 -0.31 -16.91
N VAL A 122 14.54 -1.47 -17.52
CA VAL A 122 13.59 -1.57 -18.62
C VAL A 122 12.18 -1.43 -18.07
N ALA A 123 11.89 -1.99 -16.90
CA ALA A 123 10.63 -1.80 -16.20
C ALA A 123 10.43 -0.33 -15.81
N TYR A 124 11.49 0.33 -15.30
CA TYR A 124 11.47 1.76 -15.02
C TYR A 124 11.09 2.58 -16.25
N VAL A 125 11.81 2.39 -17.36
CA VAL A 125 11.59 3.14 -18.61
C VAL A 125 10.17 2.95 -19.15
N ARG A 126 9.67 1.72 -19.11
CA ARG A 126 8.27 1.42 -19.51
C ARG A 126 7.24 2.14 -18.64
N PHE A 127 7.44 2.14 -17.33
CA PHE A 127 6.53 2.84 -16.44
C PHE A 127 6.64 4.36 -16.65
N ALA A 128 7.85 4.90 -16.73
CA ALA A 128 8.12 6.31 -16.96
C ALA A 128 7.47 6.81 -18.25
N SER A 129 7.53 6.03 -19.34
CA SER A 129 6.96 6.41 -20.64
C SER A 129 5.45 6.68 -20.61
N VAL A 130 4.74 6.05 -19.68
CA VAL A 130 3.29 6.26 -19.49
C VAL A 130 3.02 7.28 -18.40
N TYR A 131 3.80 7.22 -17.31
CA TYR A 131 3.55 8.01 -16.12
C TYR A 131 3.92 9.49 -16.28
N ARG A 132 5.07 9.78 -16.92
CA ARG A 132 5.60 11.17 -17.08
C ARG A 132 4.97 11.95 -18.21
N GLU A 133 4.15 11.32 -19.07
CA GLU A 133 3.46 11.99 -20.19
C GLU A 133 4.41 12.88 -20.99
N PHE A 134 5.51 12.30 -21.50
CA PHE A 134 6.49 13.03 -22.31
C PHE A 134 5.82 13.70 -23.52
N LYS A 135 6.15 14.96 -23.76
CA LYS A 135 5.57 15.74 -24.87
C LYS A 135 6.19 15.38 -26.21
N ASP A 136 7.46 14.96 -26.20
CA ASP A 136 8.22 14.61 -27.38
C ASP A 136 9.29 13.55 -27.06
N ILE A 137 9.98 13.11 -28.11
CA ILE A 137 11.05 12.10 -28.01
C ILE A 137 12.28 12.68 -27.28
N ASP A 138 12.55 13.96 -27.41
CA ASP A 138 13.73 14.59 -26.82
C ASP A 138 13.66 14.58 -25.29
N GLN A 139 12.50 14.90 -24.72
CA GLN A 139 12.28 14.78 -23.27
C GLN A 139 12.47 13.35 -22.78
N PHE A 140 12.02 12.36 -23.54
CA PHE A 140 12.23 10.96 -23.21
C PHE A 140 13.70 10.55 -23.26
N MET A 141 14.43 11.03 -24.27
CA MET A 141 15.87 10.78 -24.42
C MET A 141 16.69 11.43 -23.29
N ASP A 142 16.33 12.62 -22.85
CA ASP A 142 17.00 13.29 -21.73
C ASP A 142 16.79 12.55 -20.40
N GLU A 143 15.61 12.00 -20.17
CA GLU A 143 15.38 11.12 -19.02
C GLU A 143 16.28 9.88 -19.05
N LEU A 144 16.40 9.24 -20.21
CA LEU A 144 17.29 8.07 -20.39
C LEU A 144 18.77 8.44 -20.17
N ARG A 145 19.22 9.60 -20.64
CA ARG A 145 20.58 10.10 -20.40
C ARG A 145 20.85 10.34 -18.93
N THR A 146 19.90 10.96 -18.23
CA THR A 146 19.99 11.21 -16.78
C THR A 146 20.13 9.90 -16.01
N LEU A 147 19.32 8.89 -16.33
CA LEU A 147 19.41 7.56 -15.74
C LEU A 147 20.75 6.89 -15.98
N ALA A 148 21.27 6.99 -17.22
CA ALA A 148 22.55 6.41 -17.57
C ALA A 148 23.73 7.08 -16.84
N GLN A 149 23.66 8.40 -16.58
CA GLN A 149 24.66 9.14 -15.82
C GLN A 149 24.64 8.78 -14.33
N GLN A 150 23.48 8.80 -13.69
CA GLN A 150 23.34 8.48 -12.27
C GLN A 150 23.88 7.09 -11.91
N ARG A 151 23.86 6.15 -12.85
CA ARG A 151 24.44 4.81 -12.65
C ARG A 151 25.94 4.72 -12.83
N ARG A 152 26.55 5.61 -13.56
CA ARG A 152 28.02 5.66 -13.67
C ARG A 152 28.67 6.22 -12.41
N GLU A 153 27.88 6.92 -11.60
CA GLU A 153 28.32 7.56 -10.36
C GLU A 153 28.03 6.70 -9.10
N ARG A 154 27.27 5.58 -9.25
CA ARG A 154 27.04 4.56 -8.21
C ARG A 154 27.98 3.39 -8.37
#